data_e1b7845f587f5b75a3498f099bcc7708
#
_entry.id   e1b7845f587f5b75a3498f099bcc7708
#
_cell.length_a   1.000
_cell.length_b   1.000
_cell.length_c   1.000
_cell.angle_alpha   90.00
_cell.angle_beta   90.00
_cell.angle_gamma   90.00
#
_symmetry.space_group_name_H-M   'P 1'
#
loop_
_entity.id
_entity.type
_entity.pdbx_description
1 polymer ?
#
loop_
_entity_poly.entity_id
_entity_poly.type
_entity_poly.pdbx_seq_one_letter_code
_entity_poly.pdbx_strand_id
1 'polypeptide(L)'
;MAEAPIRNNLVLELHIPAFSPAREFYGKFGFEELSYDPTSGGGSDLGYMVLIRHDPVGDTMINFYGDKDKVAQHARFNAFPADTPRGYAVEITVSVSNVVELWEQVKDKLSAKALSQPLVTKRWGKQDFRVIDPFGFYVRFTEIVDWGQKP
;
A
#
# COMPACT_ATOMS: atom_id res chain seq x y z
N MET A 1 13.55 17.26 -23.15
CA MET A 1 12.18 16.72 -23.28
C MET A 1 11.59 16.52 -21.91
N ALA A 2 10.35 16.92 -21.72
CA ALA A 2 9.65 16.62 -20.49
C ALA A 2 9.44 15.11 -20.35
N GLU A 3 9.62 14.60 -19.14
CA GLU A 3 9.28 13.20 -18.87
C GLU A 3 7.80 12.96 -19.12
N ALA A 4 7.48 11.78 -19.64
CA ALA A 4 6.08 11.38 -19.75
C ALA A 4 5.43 11.33 -18.37
N PRO A 5 4.19 11.82 -18.20
CA PRO A 5 3.54 11.77 -16.90
C PRO A 5 3.37 10.32 -16.46
N ILE A 6 3.60 10.07 -15.16
CA ILE A 6 3.29 8.78 -14.56
C ILE A 6 1.77 8.60 -14.62
N ARG A 7 1.35 7.48 -15.20
CA ARG A 7 -0.06 7.16 -15.35
C ARG A 7 -0.38 5.87 -14.62
N ASN A 8 -1.46 5.91 -13.90
CA ASN A 8 -2.05 4.74 -13.27
C ASN A 8 -3.54 4.73 -13.60
N ASN A 9 -3.95 3.79 -14.45
CA ASN A 9 -5.35 3.70 -14.89
C ASN A 9 -6.30 3.31 -13.75
N LEU A 10 -5.78 2.54 -12.79
CA LEU A 10 -6.48 2.28 -11.54
C LEU A 10 -5.80 3.10 -10.45
N VAL A 11 -6.55 3.98 -9.81
CA VAL A 11 -6.05 4.75 -8.68
C VAL A 11 -6.58 4.13 -7.41
N LEU A 12 -5.67 3.64 -6.57
CA LEU A 12 -6.00 3.16 -5.24
C LEU A 12 -5.83 4.31 -4.26
N GLU A 13 -6.91 4.73 -3.63
CA GLU A 13 -6.89 5.77 -2.62
C GLU A 13 -7.32 5.20 -1.28
N LEU A 14 -6.44 5.28 -0.30
CA LEU A 14 -6.68 4.79 1.04
C LEU A 14 -6.90 5.99 1.97
N HIS A 15 -7.99 5.95 2.72
CA HIS A 15 -8.33 6.97 3.71
C HIS A 15 -7.73 6.59 5.06
N ILE A 16 -6.82 7.41 5.58
CA ILE A 16 -6.05 7.12 6.78
C ILE A 16 -6.03 8.33 7.75
N PRO A 17 -5.84 8.09 9.05
CA PRO A 17 -5.88 9.17 10.05
C PRO A 17 -4.60 9.98 10.15
N ALA A 18 -3.47 9.50 9.61
CA ALA A 18 -2.18 10.19 9.65
C ALA A 18 -1.22 9.62 8.61
N PHE A 19 -0.35 10.45 8.06
CA PHE A 19 0.57 10.04 6.99
C PHE A 19 1.91 9.49 7.50
N SER A 20 2.41 9.96 8.65
CA SER A 20 3.71 9.52 9.16
C SER A 20 3.82 8.02 9.34
N PRO A 21 2.82 7.32 9.90
CA PRO A 21 2.87 5.86 9.95
C PRO A 21 2.89 5.18 8.58
N ALA A 22 2.21 5.77 7.59
CA ALA A 22 2.23 5.24 6.22
C ALA A 22 3.61 5.39 5.59
N ARG A 23 4.23 6.58 5.72
CA ARG A 23 5.60 6.82 5.21
C ARG A 23 6.59 5.85 5.82
N GLU A 24 6.54 5.65 7.12
CA GLU A 24 7.43 4.75 7.84
C GLU A 24 7.23 3.30 7.39
N PHE A 25 6.00 2.83 7.36
CA PHE A 25 5.68 1.45 7.01
C PHE A 25 6.04 1.14 5.55
N TYR A 26 5.47 1.90 4.60
CA TYR A 26 5.68 1.64 3.17
C TYR A 26 7.11 1.96 2.72
N GLY A 27 7.79 2.87 3.42
CA GLY A 27 9.20 3.16 3.17
C GLY A 27 10.11 1.95 3.37
N LYS A 28 9.76 1.03 4.26
CA LYS A 28 10.50 -0.23 4.45
C LYS A 28 10.51 -1.09 3.19
N PHE A 29 9.48 -0.99 2.37
CA PHE A 29 9.30 -1.75 1.14
C PHE A 29 9.77 -1.01 -0.11
N GLY A 30 10.41 0.15 0.07
CA GLY A 30 10.94 0.92 -1.05
C GLY A 30 10.00 1.97 -1.61
N PHE A 31 8.86 2.23 -0.98
CA PHE A 31 8.00 3.35 -1.37
C PHE A 31 8.60 4.67 -0.93
N GLU A 32 8.50 5.66 -1.79
CA GLU A 32 8.94 7.04 -1.51
C GLU A 32 7.82 8.03 -1.84
N GLU A 33 7.89 9.21 -1.25
CA GLU A 33 6.89 10.25 -1.50
C GLU A 33 7.07 10.84 -2.89
N LEU A 34 6.04 10.72 -3.72
CA LEU A 34 5.99 11.35 -5.03
C LEU A 34 5.38 12.74 -4.95
N SER A 35 4.35 12.89 -4.12
CA SER A 35 3.59 14.12 -4.00
C SER A 35 2.97 14.24 -2.62
N TYR A 36 2.90 15.46 -2.09
CA TYR A 36 2.23 15.75 -0.83
C TYR A 36 1.60 17.14 -0.88
N ASP A 37 0.30 17.19 -0.62
CA ASP A 37 -0.47 18.41 -0.51
C ASP A 37 -1.16 18.47 0.85
N PRO A 38 -0.68 19.31 1.79
CA PRO A 38 -1.29 19.42 3.11
C PRO A 38 -2.58 20.24 3.14
N THR A 39 -2.92 20.97 2.08
CA THR A 39 -4.00 21.98 2.10
C THR A 39 -5.40 21.37 2.15
N SER A 40 -5.57 20.12 1.69
CA SER A 40 -6.86 19.46 1.68
C SER A 40 -7.22 18.80 3.01
N GLY A 41 -6.27 18.73 3.96
CA GLY A 41 -6.49 18.10 5.25
C GLY A 41 -6.70 19.11 6.39
N GLY A 42 -7.19 18.65 7.52
CA GLY A 42 -7.50 19.46 8.69
C GLY A 42 -6.38 19.61 9.70
N GLY A 43 -5.10 19.39 9.34
CA GLY A 43 -3.97 19.50 10.26
C GLY A 43 -2.65 19.10 9.65
N SER A 44 -1.57 19.19 10.45
CA SER A 44 -0.26 18.68 10.05
C SER A 44 -0.34 17.16 9.87
N ASP A 45 0.40 16.58 8.96
CA ASP A 45 0.40 15.14 8.69
C ASP A 45 -0.92 14.63 8.07
N LEU A 46 -1.68 15.52 7.47
CA LEU A 46 -2.94 15.24 6.77
C LEU A 46 -2.96 15.95 5.42
N GLY A 47 -3.92 15.62 4.58
CA GLY A 47 -4.07 16.18 3.25
C GLY A 47 -4.14 15.08 2.19
N TYR A 48 -3.35 15.22 1.14
CA TYR A 48 -3.27 14.22 0.08
C TYR A 48 -1.82 13.85 -0.18
N MET A 49 -1.52 12.57 -0.17
CA MET A 49 -0.16 12.07 -0.36
C MET A 49 -0.17 10.93 -1.38
N VAL A 50 0.84 10.91 -2.23
CA VAL A 50 1.07 9.80 -3.16
C VAL A 50 2.44 9.19 -2.85
N LEU A 51 2.46 7.90 -2.61
CA LEU A 51 3.68 7.12 -2.50
C LEU A 51 3.88 6.29 -3.76
N ILE A 52 5.13 6.17 -4.19
CA ILE A 52 5.52 5.42 -5.37
C ILE A 52 6.66 4.47 -5.04
N ARG A 53 6.60 3.27 -5.60
CA ARG A 53 7.69 2.31 -5.59
C ARG A 53 8.10 2.01 -7.01
N HIS A 54 9.37 2.24 -7.32
CA HIS A 54 9.95 1.91 -8.61
C HIS A 54 10.46 0.47 -8.60
N ASP A 55 10.18 -0.25 -9.66
CA ASP A 55 10.63 -1.63 -9.85
C ASP A 55 10.82 -1.90 -11.34
N PRO A 56 11.79 -2.74 -11.76
CA PRO A 56 11.97 -3.09 -13.16
C PRO A 56 10.70 -3.64 -13.86
N VAL A 57 9.77 -4.23 -13.09
CA VAL A 57 8.52 -4.75 -13.64
C VAL A 57 7.45 -3.68 -13.79
N GLY A 58 7.64 -2.52 -13.20
CA GLY A 58 6.70 -1.40 -13.25
C GLY A 58 6.55 -0.71 -11.91
N ASP A 59 6.05 0.51 -11.95
CA ASP A 59 5.87 1.33 -10.77
C ASP A 59 4.55 1.01 -10.08
N THR A 60 4.55 1.06 -8.75
CA THR A 60 3.35 0.93 -7.93
C THR A 60 3.08 2.24 -7.24
N MET A 61 1.87 2.76 -7.37
CA MET A 61 1.45 3.98 -6.68
C MET A 61 0.30 3.69 -5.74
N ILE A 62 0.37 4.27 -4.55
CA ILE A 62 -0.72 4.26 -3.57
C ILE A 62 -1.00 5.71 -3.18
N ASN A 63 -2.24 6.13 -3.34
CA ASN A 63 -2.69 7.45 -2.93
C ASN A 63 -3.30 7.37 -1.54
N PHE A 64 -3.06 8.39 -0.72
CA PHE A 64 -3.60 8.47 0.63
C PHE A 64 -4.33 9.79 0.81
N TYR A 65 -5.54 9.70 1.32
CA TYR A 65 -6.30 10.84 1.79
C TYR A 65 -6.29 10.82 3.31
N GLY A 66 -5.75 11.86 3.91
CA GLY A 66 -5.61 11.99 5.35
C GLY A 66 -6.52 13.08 5.89
N ASP A 67 -7.49 12.67 6.72
CA ASP A 67 -8.40 13.61 7.34
C ASP A 67 -8.95 13.00 8.63
N LYS A 68 -8.60 13.63 9.73
CA LYS A 68 -8.80 13.15 11.09
C LYS A 68 -10.12 12.43 11.35
N ASP A 69 -11.23 13.01 10.93
CA ASP A 69 -12.56 12.50 11.26
C ASP A 69 -13.47 12.37 10.03
N LYS A 70 -12.97 12.71 8.84
CA LYS A 70 -13.83 12.82 7.66
C LYS A 70 -14.13 11.51 6.97
N VAL A 71 -13.49 10.40 7.33
CA VAL A 71 -13.98 9.08 6.93
C VAL A 71 -15.41 8.89 7.44
N ALA A 72 -15.69 9.27 8.69
CA ALA A 72 -17.01 9.24 9.25
C ALA A 72 -17.99 10.27 8.62
N GLN A 73 -17.45 11.30 7.98
CA GLN A 73 -18.24 12.33 7.29
C GLN A 73 -18.33 12.09 5.77
N HIS A 74 -17.59 11.12 5.25
CA HIS A 74 -17.61 10.78 3.82
C HIS A 74 -18.99 10.29 3.42
N ALA A 75 -19.54 10.81 2.31
CA ALA A 75 -20.91 10.54 1.87
C ALA A 75 -21.23 9.04 1.70
N ARG A 76 -20.22 8.23 1.38
CA ARG A 76 -20.37 6.77 1.26
C ARG A 76 -19.96 6.04 2.53
N PHE A 77 -18.81 6.41 3.11
CA PHE A 77 -18.25 5.66 4.23
C PHE A 77 -19.00 5.88 5.54
N ASN A 78 -19.72 6.99 5.69
CA ASN A 78 -20.55 7.23 6.87
C ASN A 78 -21.72 6.26 7.00
N ALA A 79 -22.04 5.51 5.96
CA ALA A 79 -23.07 4.47 6.00
C ALA A 79 -22.64 3.21 6.76
N PHE A 80 -21.35 3.08 7.03
CA PHE A 80 -20.80 1.92 7.75
C PHE A 80 -20.60 2.24 9.23
N PRO A 81 -20.72 1.23 10.11
CA PRO A 81 -20.38 1.41 11.53
C PRO A 81 -18.97 2.00 11.71
N ALA A 82 -18.82 2.85 12.74
CA ALA A 82 -17.55 3.53 13.00
C ALA A 82 -16.39 2.56 13.32
N ASP A 83 -16.70 1.36 13.80
CA ASP A 83 -15.74 0.30 14.13
C ASP A 83 -15.44 -0.64 12.96
N THR A 84 -15.96 -0.33 11.76
CA THR A 84 -15.66 -1.12 10.57
C THR A 84 -14.16 -1.11 10.28
N PRO A 85 -13.48 -2.28 10.20
CA PRO A 85 -12.06 -2.33 9.92
C PRO A 85 -11.73 -1.75 8.54
N ARG A 86 -10.69 -0.90 8.49
CA ARG A 86 -10.17 -0.44 7.20
C ARG A 86 -9.64 -1.62 6.40
N GLY A 87 -9.91 -1.63 5.10
CA GLY A 87 -9.46 -2.69 4.22
C GLY A 87 -10.23 -4.01 4.34
N TYR A 88 -11.36 -4.03 5.05
CA TYR A 88 -12.19 -5.22 5.16
C TYR A 88 -12.47 -5.83 3.77
N ALA A 89 -12.14 -7.11 3.63
CA ALA A 89 -12.33 -7.89 2.40
C ALA A 89 -11.56 -7.37 1.19
N VAL A 90 -10.50 -6.58 1.40
CA VAL A 90 -9.62 -6.08 0.32
C VAL A 90 -8.20 -6.60 0.54
N GLU A 91 -7.61 -7.17 -0.49
CA GLU A 91 -6.19 -7.50 -0.55
C GLU A 91 -5.51 -6.60 -1.57
N ILE A 92 -4.44 -5.93 -1.14
CA ILE A 92 -3.61 -5.11 -2.02
C ILE A 92 -2.41 -5.95 -2.42
N THR A 93 -2.29 -6.25 -3.71
CA THR A 93 -1.19 -7.07 -4.23
C THR A 93 -0.20 -6.20 -4.97
N VAL A 94 1.05 -6.26 -4.55
CA VAL A 94 2.18 -5.56 -5.18
C VAL A 94 3.11 -6.61 -5.78
N SER A 95 3.27 -6.58 -7.11
CA SER A 95 4.23 -7.44 -7.79
C SER A 95 5.62 -6.80 -7.76
N VAL A 96 6.63 -7.60 -7.44
CA VAL A 96 8.01 -7.13 -7.36
C VAL A 96 8.93 -8.07 -8.14
N SER A 97 9.99 -7.52 -8.71
CA SER A 97 10.93 -8.30 -9.52
C SER A 97 11.75 -9.31 -8.70
N ASN A 98 12.03 -8.99 -7.44
CA ASN A 98 12.82 -9.86 -6.57
C ASN A 98 12.22 -9.86 -5.15
N VAL A 99 11.22 -10.70 -4.96
CA VAL A 99 10.52 -10.80 -3.67
C VAL A 99 11.41 -11.38 -2.57
N VAL A 100 12.33 -12.26 -2.92
CA VAL A 100 13.27 -12.86 -1.95
C VAL A 100 14.18 -11.79 -1.36
N GLU A 101 14.75 -10.94 -2.21
CA GLU A 101 15.61 -9.84 -1.76
C GLU A 101 14.83 -8.85 -0.89
N LEU A 102 13.63 -8.49 -1.31
CA LEU A 102 12.77 -7.60 -0.52
C LEU A 102 12.46 -8.19 0.85
N TRP A 103 12.11 -9.48 0.90
CA TRP A 103 11.87 -10.18 2.16
C TRP A 103 13.10 -10.14 3.07
N GLU A 104 14.29 -10.43 2.54
CA GLU A 104 15.51 -10.37 3.32
C GLU A 104 15.80 -8.98 3.90
N GLN A 105 15.43 -7.92 3.16
CA GLN A 105 15.60 -6.54 3.62
C GLN A 105 14.61 -6.15 4.73
N VAL A 106 13.39 -6.69 4.72
CA VAL A 106 12.32 -6.22 5.62
C VAL A 106 12.00 -7.16 6.78
N LYS A 107 12.34 -8.44 6.70
CA LYS A 107 11.91 -9.46 7.66
C LYS A 107 12.22 -9.11 9.12
N ASP A 108 13.36 -8.48 9.37
CA ASP A 108 13.78 -8.10 10.72
C ASP A 108 13.29 -6.71 11.16
N LYS A 109 12.64 -5.98 10.23
CA LYS A 109 12.08 -4.64 10.49
C LYS A 109 10.58 -4.68 10.75
N LEU A 110 9.96 -5.84 10.59
CA LEU A 110 8.53 -6.01 10.80
C LEU A 110 8.24 -6.47 12.22
N SER A 111 7.24 -5.84 12.86
CA SER A 111 6.72 -6.34 14.13
C SER A 111 5.94 -7.65 13.91
N ALA A 112 5.78 -8.45 14.96
CA ALA A 112 4.97 -9.65 14.88
C ALA A 112 3.53 -9.33 14.48
N LYS A 113 3.01 -8.17 14.85
CA LYS A 113 1.67 -7.72 14.49
C LYS A 113 1.55 -7.37 13.01
N ALA A 114 2.60 -6.81 12.43
CA ALA A 114 2.61 -6.42 11.01
C ALA A 114 2.81 -7.62 10.08
N LEU A 115 3.45 -8.68 10.54
CA LEU A 115 3.69 -9.86 9.72
C LEU A 115 2.50 -10.81 9.77
N SER A 116 1.83 -10.97 8.63
CA SER A 116 0.73 -11.93 8.50
C SER A 116 1.20 -13.29 8.00
N GLN A 117 2.11 -13.31 7.02
CA GLN A 117 2.67 -14.54 6.48
C GLN A 117 4.10 -14.28 6.03
N PRO A 118 5.10 -15.08 6.48
CA PRO A 118 6.47 -14.97 5.98
C PRO A 118 6.56 -15.41 4.52
N LEU A 119 7.74 -15.20 3.93
CA LEU A 119 7.98 -15.64 2.55
C LEU A 119 7.79 -17.15 2.44
N VAL A 120 6.87 -17.56 1.57
CA VAL A 120 6.58 -18.98 1.29
C VAL A 120 6.34 -19.17 -0.20
N THR A 121 6.56 -20.39 -0.67
CA THR A 121 6.15 -20.79 -2.03
C THR A 121 4.72 -21.29 -1.97
N LYS A 122 3.86 -20.66 -2.77
CA LYS A 122 2.45 -21.04 -2.85
C LYS A 122 2.25 -22.23 -3.79
N ARG A 123 1.09 -22.86 -3.72
CA ARG A 123 0.74 -24.03 -4.56
C ARG A 123 0.79 -23.74 -6.06
N TRP A 124 0.68 -22.47 -6.46
CA TRP A 124 0.80 -22.05 -7.87
C TRP A 124 2.24 -21.74 -8.29
N GLY A 125 3.23 -22.10 -7.45
CA GLY A 125 4.65 -22.02 -7.78
C GLY A 125 5.31 -20.67 -7.59
N LYS A 126 4.62 -19.67 -7.06
CA LYS A 126 5.16 -18.34 -6.82
C LYS A 126 5.36 -18.08 -5.33
N GLN A 127 6.39 -17.30 -5.02
CA GLN A 127 6.68 -16.90 -3.64
C GLN A 127 6.00 -15.57 -3.32
N ASP A 128 5.45 -15.46 -2.14
CA ASP A 128 4.94 -14.21 -1.60
C ASP A 128 5.11 -14.13 -0.09
N PHE A 129 5.04 -12.92 0.44
CA PHE A 129 4.88 -12.67 1.86
C PHE A 129 3.77 -11.62 2.05
N ARG A 130 3.17 -11.59 3.23
CA ARG A 130 1.98 -10.77 3.48
C ARG A 130 2.12 -10.02 4.79
N VAL A 131 1.71 -8.76 4.75
CA VAL A 131 1.83 -7.85 5.89
C VAL A 131 0.51 -7.13 6.11
N ILE A 132 0.36 -6.59 7.32
CA ILE A 132 -0.76 -5.72 7.69
C ILE A 132 -0.16 -4.35 8.00
N ASP A 133 -0.65 -3.32 7.33
CA ASP A 133 -0.16 -1.97 7.55
C ASP A 133 -0.69 -1.39 8.88
N PRO A 134 -0.20 -0.21 9.32
CA PRO A 134 -0.61 0.36 10.60
C PRO A 134 -2.11 0.67 10.73
N PHE A 135 -2.83 0.69 9.60
CA PHE A 135 -4.25 1.04 9.56
C PHE A 135 -5.17 -0.17 9.42
N GLY A 136 -4.59 -1.36 9.17
CA GLY A 136 -5.33 -2.60 8.99
C GLY A 136 -5.48 -3.06 7.54
N PHE A 137 -4.84 -2.40 6.58
CA PHE A 137 -4.84 -2.86 5.18
C PHE A 137 -3.93 -4.07 5.01
N TYR A 138 -4.45 -5.06 4.31
CA TYR A 138 -3.76 -6.32 4.04
C TYR A 138 -2.99 -6.22 2.72
N VAL A 139 -1.68 -6.37 2.76
CA VAL A 139 -0.80 -6.18 1.61
C VAL A 139 0.01 -7.43 1.33
N ARG A 140 -0.05 -7.89 0.09
CA ARG A 140 0.70 -9.02 -0.41
C ARG A 140 1.80 -8.54 -1.35
N PHE A 141 3.05 -8.91 -1.06
CA PHE A 141 4.18 -8.72 -1.97
C PHE A 141 4.50 -10.07 -2.63
N THR A 142 4.46 -10.11 -3.95
CA THR A 142 4.57 -11.36 -4.70
C THR A 142 5.53 -11.25 -5.87
N GLU A 143 6.11 -12.39 -6.26
CA GLU A 143 6.69 -12.51 -7.60
C GLU A 143 5.64 -12.15 -8.64
N ILE A 144 6.11 -11.78 -9.83
CA ILE A 144 5.23 -11.49 -10.96
C ILE A 144 4.36 -12.71 -11.26
N VAL A 145 3.06 -12.50 -11.30
CA VAL A 145 2.10 -13.52 -11.71
C VAL A 145 1.62 -13.14 -13.12
N ASP A 146 1.83 -14.01 -14.05
CA ASP A 146 1.38 -13.82 -15.41
C ASP A 146 -0.07 -14.33 -15.55
N TRP A 147 -1.00 -13.40 -15.48
CA TRP A 147 -2.42 -13.71 -15.53
C TRP A 147 -2.94 -13.99 -16.94
N GLY A 148 -2.17 -13.63 -17.97
CA GLY A 148 -2.57 -13.73 -19.36
C GLY A 148 -2.12 -15.00 -20.09
N GLN A 149 -1.22 -15.77 -19.49
CA GLN A 149 -0.69 -16.98 -20.13
C GLN A 149 -1.41 -18.23 -19.66
N LYS A 150 -1.87 -18.98 -20.63
CA LYS A 150 -2.33 -20.36 -20.37
C LYS A 150 -1.10 -21.26 -20.23
N PRO A 151 -1.13 -22.20 -19.30
CA PRO A 151 -0.06 -23.20 -19.17
C PRO A 151 0.05 -24.04 -20.44
#